data_5c14b03a4607a0097611031b88c62cac
#
_entry.id   5c14b03a4607a0097611031b88c62cac
#
_cell.length_a   1.000
_cell.length_b   1.000
_cell.length_c   1.000
_cell.angle_alpha   90.00
_cell.angle_beta   90.00
_cell.angle_gamma   90.00
#
_symmetry.space_group_name_H-M   'P 1'
#
loop_
_entity.id
_entity.type
_entity.pdbx_description
1 polymer ?
#
loop_
_entity_poly.entity_id
_entity_poly.type
_entity_poly.pdbx_seq_one_letter_code
_entity_poly.pdbx_strand_id
1 'polypeptide(L)'
;MYRTGKILKNKNYFILLVLFLSALQIKAQYSFDNVLYGAAYYHEYMPYERLDEDIRLMKRAGLTVVRVGESAWGVFEPQEGNFEFEWMDRILDKMHAAGIKVILGTPTYSIPAWREYKHPEVLAEHAKGNKAYYGIRQNMDFTNPTYQFYCERIIRKMLERYAQHPAVIGYQVDNETEARGVNNRDYFFGFRN
;
A
#
# COMPACT_ATOMS: atom_id res chain seq x y z
N MET A 1 -25.40 57.54 -13.91
CA MET A 1 -24.34 56.72 -14.53
C MET A 1 -23.09 56.65 -13.64
N TYR A 2 -23.12 55.90 -12.53
CA TYR A 2 -21.92 55.64 -11.65
C TYR A 2 -22.28 54.55 -10.64
N ARG A 3 -22.20 53.26 -11.04
CA ARG A 3 -22.25 52.14 -10.08
C ARG A 3 -21.54 50.86 -10.53
N THR A 4 -20.91 50.83 -11.70
CA THR A 4 -20.30 49.59 -12.23
C THR A 4 -18.81 49.41 -11.85
N GLY A 5 -18.10 50.45 -11.47
CA GLY A 5 -16.66 50.35 -11.20
C GLY A 5 -16.27 49.75 -9.86
N LYS A 6 -17.15 49.80 -8.83
CA LYS A 6 -16.83 49.23 -7.48
C LYS A 6 -17.01 47.71 -7.40
N ILE A 7 -17.93 47.17 -8.17
CA ILE A 7 -18.22 45.71 -8.14
C ILE A 7 -17.10 44.92 -8.85
N LEU A 8 -16.53 45.45 -9.92
CA LEU A 8 -15.44 44.82 -10.65
C LEU A 8 -14.12 44.78 -9.83
N LYS A 9 -13.81 45.83 -9.08
CA LYS A 9 -12.63 45.85 -8.18
C LYS A 9 -12.73 44.78 -7.10
N ASN A 10 -13.89 44.63 -6.48
CA ASN A 10 -14.08 43.62 -5.43
C ASN A 10 -13.99 42.18 -5.96
N LYS A 11 -14.44 41.87 -7.18
CA LYS A 11 -14.26 40.55 -7.79
C LYS A 11 -12.80 40.19 -8.00
N ASN A 12 -11.97 41.12 -8.43
CA ASN A 12 -10.54 40.86 -8.63
C ASN A 12 -9.81 40.58 -7.32
N TYR A 13 -10.13 41.32 -6.23
CA TYR A 13 -9.57 41.03 -4.91
C TYR A 13 -10.03 39.68 -4.35
N PHE A 14 -11.27 39.30 -4.60
CA PHE A 14 -11.78 37.96 -4.19
C PHE A 14 -11.04 36.85 -4.92
N ILE A 15 -10.84 36.94 -6.23
CA ILE A 15 -10.08 36.00 -7.03
C ILE A 15 -8.63 35.90 -6.56
N LEU A 16 -7.97 37.03 -6.28
CA LEU A 16 -6.62 37.09 -5.73
C LEU A 16 -6.53 36.45 -4.33
N LEU A 17 -7.54 36.65 -3.49
CA LEU A 17 -7.61 36.03 -2.16
C LEU A 17 -7.78 34.50 -2.26
N VAL A 18 -8.64 34.02 -3.17
CA VAL A 18 -8.84 32.58 -3.41
C VAL A 18 -7.56 31.94 -3.96
N LEU A 19 -6.88 32.60 -4.89
CA LEU A 19 -5.59 32.11 -5.43
C LEU A 19 -4.50 32.12 -4.35
N PHE A 20 -4.47 33.12 -3.47
CA PHE A 20 -3.52 33.17 -2.36
C PHE A 20 -3.79 32.11 -1.31
N LEU A 21 -5.06 31.85 -0.98
CA LEU A 21 -5.47 30.79 -0.05
C LEU A 21 -5.22 29.39 -0.63
N SER A 22 -5.36 29.20 -1.95
CA SER A 22 -5.03 27.92 -2.60
C SER A 22 -3.51 27.68 -2.65
N ALA A 23 -2.70 28.73 -2.77
CA ALA A 23 -1.23 28.60 -2.70
C ALA A 23 -0.72 28.19 -1.32
N LEU A 24 -1.46 28.49 -0.25
CA LEU A 24 -1.11 28.08 1.12
C LEU A 24 -1.39 26.60 1.42
N GLN A 25 -2.06 25.89 0.52
CA GLN A 25 -2.38 24.46 0.65
C GLN A 25 -1.32 23.52 0.06
N ILE A 26 -0.26 24.04 -0.57
CA ILE A 26 0.87 23.24 -1.04
C ILE A 26 1.67 22.84 0.19
N LYS A 27 1.26 21.74 0.84
CA LYS A 27 2.14 21.08 1.80
C LYS A 27 3.40 20.67 1.05
N ALA A 28 4.53 21.15 1.53
CA ALA A 28 5.82 20.80 0.98
C ALA A 28 5.96 19.28 0.84
N GLN A 29 6.51 18.86 -0.28
CA GLN A 29 6.99 17.51 -0.50
C GLN A 29 7.81 17.10 0.73
N TYR A 30 7.64 15.85 1.18
CA TYR A 30 8.38 15.30 2.31
C TYR A 30 9.88 15.55 2.10
N SER A 31 10.52 16.24 3.03
CA SER A 31 11.96 16.50 2.99
C SER A 31 12.69 15.41 3.74
N PHE A 32 13.66 14.79 3.10
CA PHE A 32 14.54 13.81 3.73
C PHE A 32 15.83 14.51 4.16
N ASP A 33 16.15 14.45 5.44
CA ASP A 33 17.38 15.03 5.98
C ASP A 33 18.63 14.21 5.60
N ASN A 34 18.43 12.95 5.22
CA ASN A 34 19.49 11.99 4.87
C ASN A 34 19.08 11.07 3.72
N VAL A 35 20.07 10.45 3.11
CA VAL A 35 19.86 9.39 2.13
C VAL A 35 19.13 8.21 2.78
N LEU A 36 18.07 7.74 2.13
CA LEU A 36 17.37 6.53 2.55
C LEU A 36 18.20 5.32 2.13
N TYR A 37 18.72 4.60 3.12
CA TYR A 37 19.46 3.36 2.94
C TYR A 37 18.74 2.23 3.67
N GLY A 38 18.35 1.16 2.96
CA GLY A 38 17.53 0.14 3.59
C GLY A 38 17.33 -1.12 2.76
N ALA A 39 16.46 -1.98 3.27
CA ALA A 39 16.14 -3.27 2.68
C ALA A 39 14.66 -3.65 2.91
N ALA A 40 14.19 -4.68 2.21
CA ALA A 40 12.96 -5.37 2.57
C ALA A 40 13.15 -6.13 3.89
N TYR A 41 12.14 -6.09 4.74
CA TYR A 41 12.14 -6.76 6.02
C TYR A 41 10.84 -7.55 6.21
N TYR A 42 10.97 -8.84 6.43
CA TYR A 42 9.88 -9.80 6.49
C TYR A 42 9.80 -10.40 7.89
N HIS A 43 9.32 -9.60 8.85
CA HIS A 43 9.19 -10.05 10.24
C HIS A 43 8.20 -11.20 10.39
N GLU A 44 7.20 -11.28 9.50
CA GLU A 44 6.22 -12.36 9.44
C GLU A 44 6.82 -13.76 9.24
N TYR A 45 8.07 -13.83 8.78
CA TYR A 45 8.83 -15.09 8.63
C TYR A 45 9.84 -15.32 9.75
N MET A 46 9.92 -14.40 10.73
CA MET A 46 10.89 -14.45 11.84
C MET A 46 10.17 -14.77 13.15
N PRO A 47 10.91 -15.32 14.15
CA PRO A 47 10.37 -15.44 15.50
C PRO A 47 9.92 -14.08 16.04
N TYR A 48 8.79 -14.04 16.71
CA TYR A 48 8.16 -12.81 17.22
C TYR A 48 9.11 -11.99 18.10
N GLU A 49 9.93 -12.66 18.91
CA GLU A 49 10.86 -12.03 19.86
C GLU A 49 12.07 -11.40 19.18
N ARG A 50 12.34 -11.75 17.93
CA ARG A 50 13.54 -11.33 17.21
C ARG A 50 13.56 -9.84 16.83
N LEU A 51 12.41 -9.17 16.80
CA LEU A 51 12.25 -7.81 16.28
C LEU A 51 13.24 -6.81 16.90
N ASP A 52 13.46 -6.88 18.22
CA ASP A 52 14.36 -5.95 18.91
C ASP A 52 15.81 -6.14 18.50
N GLU A 53 16.23 -7.37 18.34
CA GLU A 53 17.58 -7.70 17.85
C GLU A 53 17.76 -7.30 16.38
N ASP A 54 16.77 -7.54 15.54
CA ASP A 54 16.81 -7.14 14.14
C ASP A 54 16.93 -5.61 14.00
N ILE A 55 16.17 -4.85 14.77
CA ILE A 55 16.26 -3.38 14.80
C ILE A 55 17.66 -2.93 15.26
N ARG A 56 18.22 -3.58 16.27
CA ARG A 56 19.59 -3.30 16.74
C ARG A 56 20.62 -3.53 15.64
N LEU A 57 20.47 -4.63 14.88
CA LEU A 57 21.34 -4.96 13.75
C LEU A 57 21.17 -3.97 12.60
N MET A 58 19.94 -3.59 12.27
CA MET A 58 19.63 -2.57 11.25
C MET A 58 20.31 -1.23 11.58
N LYS A 59 20.20 -0.78 12.82
CA LYS A 59 20.89 0.45 13.26
C LYS A 59 22.40 0.35 13.15
N ARG A 60 22.99 -0.77 13.53
CA ARG A 60 24.45 -1.00 13.39
C ARG A 60 24.89 -1.00 11.93
N ALA A 61 24.04 -1.50 11.03
CA ALA A 61 24.30 -1.49 9.59
C ALA A 61 24.02 -0.13 8.94
N GLY A 62 23.51 0.85 9.69
CA GLY A 62 23.19 2.18 9.18
C GLY A 62 21.90 2.26 8.36
N LEU A 63 20.99 1.27 8.49
CA LEU A 63 19.71 1.32 7.81
C LEU A 63 18.85 2.47 8.38
N THR A 64 18.27 3.25 7.49
CA THR A 64 17.40 4.39 7.81
C THR A 64 15.94 4.16 7.35
N VAL A 65 15.72 3.15 6.53
CA VAL A 65 14.39 2.77 6.01
C VAL A 65 14.28 1.27 5.83
N VAL A 66 13.08 0.73 6.04
CA VAL A 66 12.73 -0.66 5.69
C VAL A 66 11.42 -0.67 4.90
N ARG A 67 11.25 -1.67 4.04
CA ARG A 67 9.97 -1.99 3.42
C ARG A 67 9.39 -3.23 4.10
N VAL A 68 8.10 -3.19 4.45
CA VAL A 68 7.41 -4.27 5.16
C VAL A 68 6.03 -4.55 4.57
N GLY A 69 5.54 -5.76 4.72
CA GLY A 69 4.13 -6.12 4.61
C GLY A 69 3.59 -6.46 3.22
N GLU A 70 4.37 -6.38 2.14
CA GLU A 70 3.86 -6.53 0.76
C GLU A 70 3.32 -7.93 0.41
N SER A 71 3.67 -8.95 1.18
CA SER A 71 3.21 -10.33 0.97
C SER A 71 2.40 -10.88 2.15
N ALA A 72 2.07 -10.03 3.13
CA ALA A 72 1.56 -10.47 4.43
C ALA A 72 0.02 -10.50 4.53
N TRP A 73 -0.73 -10.62 3.41
CA TRP A 73 -2.20 -10.59 3.48
C TRP A 73 -2.77 -11.65 4.41
N GLY A 74 -2.27 -12.89 4.34
CA GLY A 74 -2.72 -13.96 5.22
C GLY A 74 -2.47 -13.73 6.70
N VAL A 75 -1.51 -12.86 7.05
CA VAL A 75 -1.23 -12.45 8.43
C VAL A 75 -2.13 -11.28 8.84
N PHE A 76 -2.38 -10.33 7.93
CA PHE A 76 -3.31 -9.23 8.18
C PHE A 76 -4.77 -9.68 8.25
N GLU A 77 -5.14 -10.72 7.51
CA GLU A 77 -6.49 -11.26 7.43
C GLU A 77 -6.43 -12.79 7.37
N PRO A 78 -6.18 -13.47 8.50
CA PRO A 78 -6.07 -14.93 8.56
C PRO A 78 -7.37 -15.66 8.23
N GLN A 79 -8.50 -15.01 8.43
CA GLN A 79 -9.82 -15.44 8.03
C GLN A 79 -10.58 -14.27 7.40
N GLU A 80 -11.47 -14.56 6.48
CA GLU A 80 -12.25 -13.53 5.81
C GLU A 80 -12.98 -12.60 6.79
N GLY A 81 -12.64 -11.31 6.73
CA GLY A 81 -13.22 -10.26 7.57
C GLY A 81 -12.63 -10.18 8.98
N ASN A 82 -11.77 -11.10 9.38
CA ASN A 82 -11.02 -11.02 10.64
C ASN A 82 -9.65 -10.39 10.38
N PHE A 83 -9.48 -9.13 10.84
CA PHE A 83 -8.27 -8.36 10.61
C PHE A 83 -7.41 -8.31 11.87
N GLU A 84 -6.15 -8.68 11.72
CA GLU A 84 -5.13 -8.70 12.78
C GLU A 84 -3.99 -7.76 12.41
N PHE A 85 -3.94 -6.59 13.06
CA PHE A 85 -2.97 -5.55 12.78
C PHE A 85 -1.90 -5.37 13.88
N GLU A 86 -2.09 -5.94 15.06
CA GLU A 86 -1.25 -5.73 16.25
C GLU A 86 0.22 -6.07 16.01
N TRP A 87 0.49 -7.07 15.19
CA TRP A 87 1.84 -7.46 14.83
C TRP A 87 2.57 -6.36 14.02
N MET A 88 1.86 -5.68 13.12
CA MET A 88 2.41 -4.58 12.33
C MET A 88 2.48 -3.29 13.15
N ASP A 89 1.50 -3.02 14.04
CA ASP A 89 1.57 -1.90 14.99
C ASP A 89 2.88 -1.94 15.75
N ARG A 90 3.20 -3.11 16.33
CA ARG A 90 4.44 -3.31 17.07
C ARG A 90 5.69 -3.05 16.22
N ILE A 91 5.69 -3.46 14.97
CA ILE A 91 6.82 -3.20 14.05
C ILE A 91 6.97 -1.70 13.81
N LEU A 92 5.89 -1.03 13.45
CA LEU A 92 5.90 0.39 13.12
C LEU A 92 6.31 1.24 14.32
N ASP A 93 5.77 0.95 15.51
CA ASP A 93 6.12 1.67 16.74
C ASP A 93 7.61 1.52 17.09
N LYS A 94 8.14 0.30 17.00
CA LYS A 94 9.55 0.04 17.29
C LYS A 94 10.49 0.62 16.25
N MET A 95 10.13 0.58 14.97
CA MET A 95 10.89 1.25 13.90
C MET A 95 10.88 2.77 14.12
N HIS A 96 9.72 3.36 14.46
CA HIS A 96 9.64 4.77 14.80
C HIS A 96 10.55 5.15 15.97
N ALA A 97 10.45 4.43 17.06
CA ALA A 97 11.28 4.65 18.25
C ALA A 97 12.80 4.52 17.96
N ALA A 98 13.16 3.67 16.99
CA ALA A 98 14.54 3.51 16.54
C ALA A 98 14.98 4.56 15.50
N GLY A 99 14.09 5.43 15.02
CA GLY A 99 14.38 6.41 13.97
C GLY A 99 14.47 5.80 12.56
N ILE A 100 13.97 4.56 12.38
CA ILE A 100 13.92 3.89 11.09
C ILE A 100 12.57 4.20 10.42
N LYS A 101 12.61 4.69 9.19
CA LYS A 101 11.41 4.96 8.38
C LYS A 101 10.88 3.68 7.75
N VAL A 102 9.59 3.69 7.40
CA VAL A 102 8.93 2.51 6.83
C VAL A 102 8.23 2.86 5.51
N ILE A 103 8.48 2.05 4.50
CA ILE A 103 7.64 1.94 3.31
C ILE A 103 6.72 0.74 3.54
N LEU A 104 5.42 1.00 3.60
CA LEU A 104 4.43 -0.05 3.82
C LEU A 104 3.95 -0.59 2.48
N GLY A 105 4.19 -1.88 2.24
CA GLY A 105 3.72 -2.57 1.03
C GLY A 105 2.23 -2.92 1.14
N THR A 106 1.48 -2.76 0.05
CA THR A 106 0.15 -3.37 -0.03
C THR A 106 0.30 -4.89 -0.08
N PRO A 107 -0.47 -5.66 0.71
CA PRO A 107 -0.22 -7.09 0.87
C PRO A 107 -0.74 -7.94 -0.28
N THR A 108 -1.10 -7.32 -1.40
CA THR A 108 -1.83 -7.92 -2.52
C THR A 108 -0.99 -8.83 -3.41
N TYR A 109 0.32 -8.86 -3.17
CA TYR A 109 1.27 -9.69 -3.92
C TYR A 109 1.04 -11.20 -3.77
N SER A 110 0.49 -11.63 -2.64
CA SER A 110 0.04 -13.00 -2.40
C SER A 110 -1.31 -13.02 -1.69
N ILE A 111 -2.19 -13.93 -2.08
CA ILE A 111 -3.53 -14.04 -1.48
C ILE A 111 -3.52 -14.99 -0.28
N PRO A 112 -4.39 -14.79 0.72
CA PRO A 112 -4.54 -15.73 1.83
C PRO A 112 -5.24 -17.02 1.39
N ALA A 113 -4.96 -18.14 2.09
CA ALA A 113 -5.48 -19.45 1.75
C ALA A 113 -7.03 -19.52 1.70
N TRP A 114 -7.70 -18.82 2.60
CA TRP A 114 -9.17 -18.79 2.63
C TRP A 114 -9.77 -18.21 1.35
N ARG A 115 -9.02 -17.34 0.66
CA ARG A 115 -9.44 -16.70 -0.58
C ARG A 115 -9.48 -17.71 -1.73
N GLU A 116 -8.43 -18.49 -1.92
CA GLU A 116 -8.42 -19.53 -2.94
C GLU A 116 -9.55 -20.54 -2.70
N TYR A 117 -9.74 -20.94 -1.44
CA TYR A 117 -10.78 -21.89 -1.08
C TYR A 117 -12.20 -21.37 -1.39
N LYS A 118 -12.50 -20.12 -1.07
CA LYS A 118 -13.84 -19.54 -1.28
C LYS A 118 -14.05 -18.96 -2.69
N HIS A 119 -12.98 -18.49 -3.32
CA HIS A 119 -13.00 -17.74 -4.58
C HIS A 119 -11.92 -18.27 -5.54
N PRO A 120 -11.99 -19.53 -5.96
CA PRO A 120 -10.97 -20.12 -6.85
C PRO A 120 -10.92 -19.44 -8.23
N GLU A 121 -11.94 -18.67 -8.58
CA GLU A 121 -11.98 -17.88 -9.82
C GLU A 121 -11.00 -16.72 -9.85
N VAL A 122 -10.44 -16.33 -8.70
CA VAL A 122 -9.42 -15.26 -8.63
C VAL A 122 -8.06 -15.72 -9.12
N LEU A 123 -7.84 -17.02 -9.22
CA LEU A 123 -6.55 -17.54 -9.68
C LEU A 123 -6.37 -17.32 -11.18
N ALA A 124 -5.14 -16.99 -11.55
CA ALA A 124 -4.75 -16.84 -12.95
C ALA A 124 -4.90 -18.17 -13.70
N GLU A 125 -5.45 -18.12 -14.91
CA GLU A 125 -5.48 -19.22 -15.84
C GLU A 125 -4.44 -18.97 -16.93
N HIS A 126 -3.47 -19.85 -17.05
CA HIS A 126 -2.42 -19.79 -18.06
C HIS A 126 -2.82 -20.49 -19.36
N ALA A 127 -2.00 -20.36 -20.37
CA ALA A 127 -2.19 -21.04 -21.65
C ALA A 127 -2.48 -22.54 -21.45
N LYS A 128 -3.43 -23.10 -22.21
CA LYS A 128 -3.90 -24.48 -22.15
C LYS A 128 -4.80 -24.82 -20.94
N GLY A 129 -5.40 -23.81 -20.28
CA GLY A 129 -6.34 -24.02 -19.19
C GLY A 129 -5.70 -24.47 -17.87
N ASN A 130 -4.39 -24.35 -17.74
CA ASN A 130 -3.70 -24.61 -16.48
C ASN A 130 -3.95 -23.46 -15.51
N LYS A 131 -4.60 -23.72 -14.38
CA LYS A 131 -4.75 -22.74 -13.31
C LYS A 131 -3.47 -22.64 -12.47
N ALA A 132 -3.20 -21.44 -12.02
CA ALA A 132 -2.20 -21.21 -11.01
C ALA A 132 -2.57 -21.91 -9.69
N TYR A 133 -1.57 -22.23 -8.89
CA TYR A 133 -1.76 -22.88 -7.58
C TYR A 133 -1.54 -21.89 -6.45
N TYR A 134 -2.20 -22.16 -5.31
CA TYR A 134 -1.93 -21.44 -4.07
C TYR A 134 -0.47 -21.53 -3.63
N GLY A 135 0.01 -20.48 -2.97
CA GLY A 135 1.35 -20.42 -2.38
C GLY A 135 2.44 -19.90 -3.29
N ILE A 136 2.15 -19.68 -4.57
CA ILE A 136 3.05 -18.98 -5.48
C ILE A 136 2.62 -17.52 -5.55
N ARG A 137 3.57 -16.61 -5.57
CA ARG A 137 3.33 -15.17 -5.67
C ARG A 137 2.78 -14.81 -7.06
N GLN A 138 1.94 -13.78 -7.13
CA GLN A 138 1.35 -13.25 -8.37
C GLN A 138 0.56 -14.30 -9.18
N ASN A 139 -0.22 -15.11 -8.49
CA ASN A 139 -1.04 -16.14 -9.12
C ASN A 139 -2.47 -15.71 -9.39
N MET A 140 -2.76 -14.43 -9.29
CA MET A 140 -4.09 -13.90 -9.41
C MET A 140 -4.31 -13.27 -10.79
N ASP A 141 -5.56 -13.33 -11.23
CA ASP A 141 -6.04 -12.48 -12.30
C ASP A 141 -6.34 -11.09 -11.74
N PHE A 142 -5.46 -10.13 -12.04
CA PHE A 142 -5.57 -8.75 -11.58
C PHE A 142 -6.82 -8.04 -12.11
N THR A 143 -7.45 -8.55 -13.17
CA THR A 143 -8.67 -8.00 -13.76
C THR A 143 -9.94 -8.58 -13.14
N ASN A 144 -9.81 -9.64 -12.33
CA ASN A 144 -10.95 -10.29 -11.68
C ASN A 144 -11.61 -9.34 -10.66
N PRO A 145 -12.93 -9.05 -10.80
CA PRO A 145 -13.61 -8.09 -9.93
C PRO A 145 -13.67 -8.53 -8.47
N THR A 146 -13.74 -9.83 -8.19
CA THR A 146 -13.70 -10.36 -6.82
C THR A 146 -12.33 -10.09 -6.20
N TYR A 147 -11.24 -10.31 -6.94
CA TYR A 147 -9.90 -10.00 -6.47
C TYR A 147 -9.76 -8.49 -6.17
N GLN A 148 -10.18 -7.63 -7.10
CA GLN A 148 -10.11 -6.18 -6.95
C GLN A 148 -10.91 -5.67 -5.72
N PHE A 149 -12.13 -6.18 -5.52
CA PHE A 149 -12.95 -5.84 -4.36
C PHE A 149 -12.22 -6.10 -3.03
N TYR A 150 -11.62 -7.25 -2.91
CA TYR A 150 -10.92 -7.60 -1.68
C TYR A 150 -9.57 -6.88 -1.54
N CYS A 151 -8.86 -6.60 -2.63
CA CYS A 151 -7.67 -5.75 -2.61
C CYS A 151 -8.01 -4.36 -2.08
N GLU A 152 -9.06 -3.73 -2.61
CA GLU A 152 -9.53 -2.44 -2.12
C GLU A 152 -9.84 -2.52 -0.61
N ARG A 153 -10.53 -3.55 -0.17
CA ARG A 153 -10.91 -3.73 1.23
C ARG A 153 -9.71 -3.77 2.17
N ILE A 154 -8.72 -4.62 1.90
CA ILE A 154 -7.53 -4.73 2.77
C ILE A 154 -6.67 -3.48 2.71
N ILE A 155 -6.46 -2.90 1.52
CA ILE A 155 -5.71 -1.66 1.35
C ILE A 155 -6.37 -0.52 2.14
N ARG A 156 -7.68 -0.38 2.03
CA ARG A 156 -8.44 0.65 2.78
C ARG A 156 -8.26 0.48 4.27
N LYS A 157 -8.37 -0.73 4.81
CA LYS A 157 -8.14 -1.03 6.22
C LYS A 157 -6.73 -0.66 6.69
N MET A 158 -5.73 -0.96 5.88
CA MET A 158 -4.34 -0.58 6.17
C MET A 158 -4.15 0.94 6.16
N LEU A 159 -4.70 1.64 5.17
CA LEU A 159 -4.59 3.09 5.07
C LEU A 159 -5.33 3.80 6.21
N GLU A 160 -6.53 3.36 6.56
CA GLU A 160 -7.29 3.87 7.70
C GLU A 160 -6.47 3.80 9.00
N ARG A 161 -5.68 2.74 9.17
CA ARG A 161 -4.87 2.55 10.38
C ARG A 161 -3.53 3.26 10.33
N TYR A 162 -2.84 3.23 9.19
CA TYR A 162 -1.41 3.58 9.12
C TYR A 162 -1.08 4.86 8.37
N ALA A 163 -2.04 5.51 7.70
CA ALA A 163 -1.76 6.70 6.89
C ALA A 163 -1.18 7.87 7.69
N GLN A 164 -1.43 7.93 8.99
CA GLN A 164 -0.92 8.99 9.87
C GLN A 164 0.20 8.48 10.80
N HIS A 165 0.66 7.24 10.62
CA HIS A 165 1.71 6.69 11.49
C HIS A 165 3.05 7.35 11.20
N PRO A 166 3.78 7.89 12.21
CA PRO A 166 4.97 8.72 12.00
C PRO A 166 6.18 7.98 11.41
N ALA A 167 6.20 6.64 11.48
CA ALA A 167 7.22 5.85 10.81
C ALA A 167 6.97 5.72 9.30
N VAL A 168 5.70 5.75 8.86
CA VAL A 168 5.32 5.48 7.46
C VAL A 168 5.58 6.72 6.61
N ILE A 169 6.46 6.59 5.63
CA ILE A 169 6.84 7.66 4.71
C ILE A 169 6.37 7.44 3.27
N GLY A 170 5.83 6.29 2.99
CA GLY A 170 5.33 5.93 1.66
C GLY A 170 4.75 4.54 1.59
N TYR A 171 4.18 4.24 0.44
CA TYR A 171 3.57 2.94 0.16
C TYR A 171 4.18 2.33 -1.10
N GLN A 172 4.39 1.02 -1.07
CA GLN A 172 4.62 0.24 -2.29
C GLN A 172 3.27 -0.33 -2.73
N VAL A 173 2.81 0.09 -3.90
CA VAL A 173 1.45 -0.24 -4.39
C VAL A 173 1.35 -1.69 -4.86
N ASP A 174 2.42 -2.22 -5.44
CA ASP A 174 2.54 -3.61 -5.90
C ASP A 174 4.00 -4.05 -5.85
N ASN A 175 4.26 -5.34 -6.02
CA ASN A 175 5.62 -5.88 -6.03
C ASN A 175 5.86 -6.69 -7.30
N GLU A 176 6.98 -6.44 -7.96
CA GLU A 176 7.45 -7.21 -9.13
C GLU A 176 6.37 -7.41 -10.21
N THR A 177 5.57 -6.38 -10.47
CA THR A 177 4.47 -6.45 -11.46
C THR A 177 4.99 -6.91 -12.81
N GLU A 178 4.53 -8.07 -13.26
CA GLU A 178 4.95 -8.71 -14.49
C GLU A 178 3.74 -9.10 -15.33
N ALA A 179 3.81 -8.86 -16.63
CA ALA A 179 2.82 -9.34 -17.59
C ALA A 179 3.02 -10.85 -17.82
N ARG A 180 2.37 -11.66 -16.98
CA ARG A 180 2.28 -13.11 -17.20
C ARG A 180 1.05 -13.37 -18.04
N GLY A 181 1.20 -14.06 -19.16
CA GLY A 181 0.09 -14.37 -20.07
C GLY A 181 -1.07 -15.03 -19.32
N VAL A 182 -2.10 -14.25 -19.03
CA VAL A 182 -3.32 -14.65 -18.31
C VAL A 182 -4.41 -14.88 -19.34
N ASN A 183 -5.07 -16.04 -19.32
CA ASN A 183 -6.14 -16.42 -20.24
C ASN A 183 -7.52 -16.43 -19.57
N ASN A 184 -7.65 -15.80 -18.41
CA ASN A 184 -8.93 -15.70 -17.72
C ASN A 184 -9.95 -14.93 -18.56
N ARG A 185 -11.20 -15.31 -18.42
CA ARG A 185 -12.33 -14.68 -19.13
C ARG A 185 -12.40 -13.19 -18.91
N ASP A 186 -12.23 -12.73 -17.69
CA ASP A 186 -12.34 -11.32 -17.30
C ASP A 186 -11.24 -10.48 -17.96
N TYR A 187 -10.05 -11.01 -18.16
CA TYR A 187 -8.97 -10.36 -18.88
C TYR A 187 -9.35 -10.03 -20.33
N PHE A 188 -10.01 -10.96 -21.04
CA PHE A 188 -10.43 -10.73 -22.43
C PHE A 188 -11.58 -9.73 -22.56
N PHE A 189 -12.46 -9.66 -21.57
CA PHE A 189 -13.59 -8.71 -21.60
C PHE A 189 -13.17 -7.30 -21.17
N GLY A 190 -12.19 -7.13 -20.32
CA GLY A 190 -11.64 -5.85 -19.90
C GLY A 190 -10.99 -5.04 -21.04
N PHE A 191 -10.54 -5.69 -22.10
CA PHE A 191 -9.98 -5.02 -23.28
C PHE A 191 -11.03 -4.51 -24.27
N ARG A 192 -12.32 -4.78 -24.08
CA ARG A 192 -13.40 -4.43 -25.02
C ARG A 192 -14.23 -3.21 -24.60
N ASN A 193 -13.99 -2.66 -23.45
CA ASN A 193 -14.62 -1.46 -22.91
C ASN A 193 -13.60 -0.34 -22.76
#